data_45558af9048ffd7b485bb18d56ddc8ff
#
_entry.id   45558af9048ffd7b485bb18d56ddc8ff
#
_cell.length_a   1.000
_cell.length_b   1.000
_cell.length_c   1.000
_cell.angle_alpha   90.00
_cell.angle_beta   90.00
_cell.angle_gamma   90.00
#
_symmetry.space_group_name_H-M   'P 1'
#
loop_
_entity.id
_entity.type
_entity.pdbx_description
1 polymer ?
#
loop_
_entity_poly.entity_id
_entity_poly.type
_entity_poly.pdbx_seq_one_letter_code
_entity_poly.pdbx_strand_id
1 'polypeptide(L)'
;DGAINHGAFHEAINFAAIQKAPAIFICENNLYATATPLNTTTLNYEVATKADSYGIPGISVDGNDVYAVWRVVKEATDRARSGKGPTLIEAKTYRQVAHHEGDTVLGSYRTQKEYDRWKKRDPIDLLKNKMVDELGVVKNKEIESIRAKVETIVEEAIAFARTSPEPNVSTLDSHVYANPINPSVALRTTESEERQEQGWLEAVRDGIAEEMRKNDSIQYFGEGTGERGGTFAHTKNLWQEFGAHRMVDTPISEQGFTAAAIGASAIGARTIADLMFADFTFEAAGQIFLQAAKLRYMSCGGMQAPVIIRVGAGAIRSAGPHHSGLYHPVFAHMPGLIVCLPSNPSDAKGLMKTALRASDPVIMLEPKSLFASKGFVPVKEHFVPFGLANVTRQGTDITVVAMGSLVIESLKAAEILEKEGIS
;
A
#
# COMPACT_ATOMS: atom_id res chain seq x y z
N ASP A 1 -13.39 15.87 6.14
CA ASP A 1 -14.69 15.81 5.44
C ASP A 1 -14.54 15.61 3.93
N GLY A 2 -13.55 16.17 3.27
CA GLY A 2 -13.31 15.94 1.84
C GLY A 2 -13.06 14.46 1.47
N ALA A 3 -12.43 13.69 2.33
CA ALA A 3 -12.10 12.29 2.09
C ALA A 3 -13.27 11.31 2.32
N ILE A 4 -14.34 11.70 2.98
CA ILE A 4 -15.43 10.79 3.39
C ILE A 4 -16.25 10.20 2.23
N ASN A 5 -16.12 10.76 1.04
CA ASN A 5 -16.79 10.28 -0.17
C ASN A 5 -15.85 9.44 -1.06
N HIS A 6 -14.60 9.26 -0.65
CA HIS A 6 -13.64 8.45 -1.39
C HIS A 6 -13.88 6.95 -1.12
N GLY A 7 -13.85 6.10 -2.16
CA GLY A 7 -14.05 4.65 -2.03
C GLY A 7 -13.16 4.03 -0.97
N ALA A 8 -11.87 4.39 -0.93
CA ALA A 8 -10.92 3.90 0.06
C ALA A 8 -11.32 4.17 1.53
N PHE A 9 -12.06 5.26 1.82
CA PHE A 9 -12.59 5.50 3.16
C PHE A 9 -13.57 4.40 3.57
N HIS A 10 -14.52 4.09 2.69
CA HIS A 10 -15.57 3.09 2.96
C HIS A 10 -15.00 1.68 3.06
N GLU A 11 -14.09 1.33 2.17
CA GLU A 11 -13.43 0.02 2.16
C GLU A 11 -12.55 -0.18 3.40
N ALA A 12 -11.71 0.82 3.72
CA ALA A 12 -10.79 0.74 4.85
C ALA A 12 -11.52 0.62 6.19
N ILE A 13 -12.57 1.41 6.43
CA ILE A 13 -13.32 1.38 7.68
C ILE A 13 -14.10 0.07 7.83
N ASN A 14 -14.71 -0.43 6.75
CA ASN A 14 -15.37 -1.73 6.73
C ASN A 14 -14.39 -2.88 7.01
N PHE A 15 -13.25 -2.88 6.33
CA PHE A 15 -12.22 -3.90 6.53
C PHE A 15 -11.67 -3.88 7.95
N ALA A 16 -11.38 -2.69 8.49
CA ALA A 16 -10.95 -2.54 9.89
C ALA A 16 -12.01 -3.03 10.89
N ALA A 17 -13.31 -2.81 10.61
CA ALA A 17 -14.41 -3.29 11.45
C ALA A 17 -14.48 -4.82 11.45
N ILE A 18 -14.41 -5.48 10.28
CA ILE A 18 -14.40 -6.94 10.12
C ILE A 18 -13.23 -7.56 10.89
N GLN A 19 -12.03 -6.99 10.75
CA GLN A 19 -10.82 -7.49 11.40
C GLN A 19 -10.73 -7.10 12.88
N LYS A 20 -11.66 -6.29 13.40
CA LYS A 20 -11.57 -5.67 14.73
C LYS A 20 -10.23 -4.97 14.96
N ALA A 21 -9.72 -4.33 13.90
CA ALA A 21 -8.42 -3.66 13.93
C ALA A 21 -8.40 -2.56 15.01
N PRO A 22 -7.30 -2.40 15.76
CA PRO A 22 -7.17 -1.36 16.77
C PRO A 22 -6.92 0.03 16.13
N ALA A 23 -7.86 0.46 15.28
CA ALA A 23 -7.78 1.69 14.51
C ALA A 23 -8.73 2.76 15.02
N ILE A 24 -8.33 4.02 14.87
CA ILE A 24 -9.18 5.19 15.15
C ILE A 24 -9.21 6.02 13.87
N PHE A 25 -10.40 6.20 13.31
CA PHE A 25 -10.63 7.05 12.15
C PHE A 25 -11.06 8.43 12.63
N ILE A 26 -10.30 9.47 12.33
CA ILE A 26 -10.62 10.84 12.70
C ILE A 26 -10.95 11.62 11.44
N CYS A 27 -12.17 12.11 11.36
CA CYS A 27 -12.59 13.05 10.35
C CYS A 27 -12.48 14.48 10.89
N GLU A 28 -11.51 15.23 10.43
CA GLU A 28 -11.44 16.68 10.67
C GLU A 28 -12.47 17.37 9.77
N ASN A 29 -13.71 17.46 10.26
CA ASN A 29 -14.78 18.11 9.53
C ASN A 29 -14.62 19.63 9.62
N ASN A 30 -13.87 20.19 8.66
CA ASN A 30 -13.59 21.63 8.58
C ASN A 30 -14.53 22.37 7.61
N LEU A 31 -15.58 21.70 7.13
CA LEU A 31 -16.66 22.18 6.25
C LEU A 31 -16.27 22.32 4.76
N TYR A 32 -14.99 22.13 4.38
CA TYR A 32 -14.54 22.38 3.00
C TYR A 32 -13.52 21.35 2.53
N ALA A 33 -13.82 20.70 1.40
CA ALA A 33 -12.84 19.95 0.61
C ALA A 33 -12.18 20.92 -0.37
N THR A 34 -10.98 21.41 -0.06
CA THR A 34 -10.35 22.56 -0.75
C THR A 34 -11.28 23.79 -0.69
N ALA A 35 -12.01 24.07 -1.76
CA ALA A 35 -13.00 25.15 -1.86
C ALA A 35 -14.44 24.64 -1.93
N THR A 36 -14.68 23.34 -1.99
CA THR A 36 -16.00 22.74 -2.15
C THR A 36 -16.67 22.58 -0.79
N PRO A 37 -17.81 23.21 -0.53
CA PRO A 37 -18.50 23.11 0.75
C PRO A 37 -19.06 21.69 0.99
N LEU A 38 -19.02 21.23 2.24
CA LEU A 38 -19.55 19.92 2.65
C LEU A 38 -21.00 19.69 2.22
N ASN A 39 -21.84 20.72 2.33
CA ASN A 39 -23.25 20.66 1.99
C ASN A 39 -23.56 20.46 0.49
N THR A 40 -22.55 20.54 -0.37
CA THR A 40 -22.69 20.23 -1.81
C THR A 40 -22.18 18.84 -2.14
N THR A 41 -21.54 18.15 -1.22
CA THR A 41 -20.87 16.86 -1.44
C THR A 41 -21.49 15.69 -0.70
N THR A 42 -22.34 15.96 0.32
CA THR A 42 -23.07 14.92 1.05
C THR A 42 -24.40 15.43 1.56
N LEU A 43 -25.42 14.57 1.59
CA LEU A 43 -26.72 14.87 2.16
C LEU A 43 -26.73 14.72 3.67
N ASN A 44 -25.95 13.81 4.20
CA ASN A 44 -25.82 13.61 5.64
C ASN A 44 -24.57 14.34 6.17
N TYR A 45 -24.80 15.47 6.82
CA TYR A 45 -23.74 16.33 7.37
C TYR A 45 -23.11 15.81 8.67
N GLU A 46 -23.78 14.86 9.34
CA GLU A 46 -23.27 14.21 10.53
C GLU A 46 -22.40 13.02 10.15
N VAL A 47 -21.12 13.27 9.92
CA VAL A 47 -20.18 12.25 9.43
C VAL A 47 -20.07 11.06 10.37
N ALA A 48 -20.14 11.31 11.69
CA ALA A 48 -20.07 10.26 12.71
C ALA A 48 -21.15 9.18 12.52
N THR A 49 -22.33 9.51 11.98
CA THR A 49 -23.42 8.53 11.76
C THR A 49 -23.12 7.53 10.63
N LYS A 50 -22.12 7.79 9.77
CA LYS A 50 -21.67 6.80 8.78
C LYS A 50 -21.13 5.53 9.45
N ALA A 51 -20.67 5.63 10.70
CA ALA A 51 -20.16 4.51 11.48
C ALA A 51 -21.21 3.39 11.69
N ASP A 52 -22.47 3.74 11.75
CA ASP A 52 -23.61 2.80 11.95
C ASP A 52 -23.64 1.75 10.82
N SER A 53 -23.32 2.16 9.59
CA SER A 53 -23.28 1.28 8.43
C SER A 53 -22.20 0.19 8.53
N TYR A 54 -21.20 0.36 9.38
CA TYR A 54 -20.09 -0.57 9.61
C TYR A 54 -20.17 -1.28 10.96
N GLY A 55 -21.22 -1.02 11.75
CA GLY A 55 -21.42 -1.61 13.06
C GLY A 55 -20.37 -1.18 14.12
N ILE A 56 -19.82 0.02 13.99
CA ILE A 56 -18.81 0.57 14.90
C ILE A 56 -19.31 1.87 15.55
N PRO A 57 -18.73 2.31 16.69
CA PRO A 57 -19.09 3.59 17.27
C PRO A 57 -18.71 4.77 16.40
N GLY A 58 -19.64 5.73 16.25
CA GLY A 58 -19.43 7.05 15.67
C GLY A 58 -19.59 8.12 16.76
N ILE A 59 -18.61 9.00 16.91
CA ILE A 59 -18.59 10.04 17.94
C ILE A 59 -18.39 11.39 17.27
N SER A 60 -19.34 12.32 17.45
CA SER A 60 -19.16 13.72 17.05
C SER A 60 -18.66 14.53 18.24
N VAL A 61 -17.62 15.35 18.03
CA VAL A 61 -16.99 16.17 19.06
C VAL A 61 -16.69 17.57 18.54
N ASP A 62 -16.70 18.56 19.43
CA ASP A 62 -16.17 19.89 19.12
C ASP A 62 -14.64 19.78 18.94
N GLY A 63 -14.20 19.86 17.68
CA GLY A 63 -12.79 19.76 17.31
C GLY A 63 -11.92 20.93 17.81
N ASN A 64 -12.54 22.01 18.28
CA ASN A 64 -11.84 23.16 18.85
C ASN A 64 -11.71 23.07 20.39
N ASP A 65 -12.36 22.12 21.04
CA ASP A 65 -12.14 21.84 22.48
C ASP A 65 -11.10 20.71 22.63
N VAL A 66 -9.85 21.07 22.90
CA VAL A 66 -8.72 20.14 23.05
C VAL A 66 -8.99 19.06 24.09
N TYR A 67 -9.64 19.41 25.20
CA TYR A 67 -9.95 18.45 26.27
C TYR A 67 -11.05 17.46 25.84
N ALA A 68 -12.09 17.94 25.17
CA ALA A 68 -13.14 17.08 24.64
C ALA A 68 -12.59 16.09 23.62
N VAL A 69 -11.73 16.55 22.69
CA VAL A 69 -11.03 15.69 21.71
C VAL A 69 -10.16 14.66 22.42
N TRP A 70 -9.34 15.09 23.39
CA TRP A 70 -8.51 14.16 24.17
C TRP A 70 -9.32 13.05 24.83
N ARG A 71 -10.46 13.39 25.44
CA ARG A 71 -11.32 12.42 26.12
C ARG A 71 -11.87 11.37 25.16
N VAL A 72 -12.45 11.79 24.03
CA VAL A 72 -13.03 10.84 23.07
C VAL A 72 -11.98 9.98 22.38
N VAL A 73 -10.80 10.55 22.09
CA VAL A 73 -9.67 9.79 21.54
C VAL A 73 -9.15 8.78 22.56
N LYS A 74 -9.08 9.16 23.86
CA LYS A 74 -8.70 8.21 24.91
C LYS A 74 -9.69 7.04 25.02
N GLU A 75 -10.98 7.31 25.02
CA GLU A 75 -12.02 6.27 25.05
C GLU A 75 -11.93 5.34 23.83
N ALA A 76 -11.74 5.90 22.64
CA ALA A 76 -11.53 5.15 21.41
C ALA A 76 -10.26 4.30 21.46
N THR A 77 -9.18 4.83 22.05
CA THR A 77 -7.90 4.11 22.22
C THR A 77 -8.07 2.92 23.18
N ASP A 78 -8.73 3.14 24.32
CA ASP A 78 -9.00 2.09 25.32
C ASP A 78 -9.87 0.98 24.70
N ARG A 79 -10.87 1.36 23.89
CA ARG A 79 -11.70 0.43 23.12
C ARG A 79 -10.85 -0.39 22.13
N ALA A 80 -10.04 0.27 21.31
CA ALA A 80 -9.20 -0.37 20.30
C ALA A 80 -8.22 -1.37 20.95
N ARG A 81 -7.52 -0.95 22.01
CA ARG A 81 -6.57 -1.80 22.76
C ARG A 81 -7.23 -2.98 23.47
N SER A 82 -8.52 -2.86 23.80
CA SER A 82 -9.29 -3.98 24.37
C SER A 82 -9.84 -4.97 23.34
N GLY A 83 -9.44 -4.87 22.06
CA GLY A 83 -9.86 -5.75 20.97
C GLY A 83 -11.31 -5.55 20.52
N LYS A 84 -11.94 -4.40 20.87
CA LYS A 84 -13.32 -4.10 20.48
C LYS A 84 -13.46 -3.46 19.08
N GLY A 85 -12.36 -3.32 18.36
CA GLY A 85 -12.31 -2.80 17.00
C GLY A 85 -12.29 -1.27 16.91
N PRO A 86 -12.46 -0.72 15.69
CA PRO A 86 -12.26 0.69 15.41
C PRO A 86 -13.38 1.60 15.91
N THR A 87 -13.10 2.90 15.88
CA THR A 87 -14.07 3.98 16.17
C THR A 87 -13.91 5.07 15.11
N LEU A 88 -15.03 5.65 14.65
CA LEU A 88 -15.03 6.85 13.81
C LEU A 88 -15.31 8.08 14.70
N ILE A 89 -14.39 9.04 14.69
CA ILE A 89 -14.54 10.32 15.41
C ILE A 89 -14.68 11.42 14.36
N GLU A 90 -15.76 12.19 14.45
CA GLU A 90 -15.95 13.43 13.71
C GLU A 90 -15.58 14.62 14.60
N ALA A 91 -14.44 15.26 14.32
CA ALA A 91 -14.00 16.48 14.98
C ALA A 91 -14.51 17.69 14.18
N LYS A 92 -15.57 18.35 14.63
CA LYS A 92 -16.14 19.53 13.98
C LYS A 92 -15.26 20.74 14.26
N THR A 93 -14.65 21.26 13.21
CA THR A 93 -13.68 22.35 13.28
C THR A 93 -13.80 23.29 12.08
N TYR A 94 -12.79 24.12 11.85
CA TYR A 94 -12.73 25.03 10.72
C TYR A 94 -11.29 25.32 10.32
N ARG A 95 -11.00 25.27 9.02
CA ARG A 95 -9.68 25.64 8.51
C ARG A 95 -9.52 27.15 8.50
N GLN A 96 -8.78 27.71 9.47
CA GLN A 96 -8.58 29.15 9.63
C GLN A 96 -7.54 29.76 8.64
N VAL A 97 -6.75 28.92 8.00
CA VAL A 97 -5.74 29.31 7.01
C VAL A 97 -6.17 28.90 5.60
N ALA A 98 -5.39 29.28 4.60
CA ALA A 98 -5.57 28.83 3.21
C ALA A 98 -5.40 27.31 3.09
N HIS A 99 -5.95 26.71 2.03
CA HIS A 99 -5.85 25.26 1.82
C HIS A 99 -4.41 24.85 1.45
N HIS A 100 -3.75 25.63 0.64
CA HIS A 100 -2.38 25.43 0.23
C HIS A 100 -1.65 26.77 0.11
N GLU A 101 -0.34 26.71 -0.03
CA GLU A 101 0.49 27.89 -0.28
C GLU A 101 0.06 28.59 -1.59
N GLY A 102 -0.01 29.91 -1.56
CA GLY A 102 -0.49 30.72 -2.69
C GLY A 102 -2.01 30.88 -2.82
N ASP A 103 -2.80 30.16 -2.02
CA ASP A 103 -4.25 30.35 -1.94
C ASP A 103 -4.61 31.49 -0.97
N THR A 104 -5.83 32.03 -1.07
CA THR A 104 -6.33 33.07 -0.19
C THR A 104 -7.16 32.48 0.96
N VAL A 105 -7.07 33.10 2.15
CA VAL A 105 -7.79 32.61 3.35
C VAL A 105 -9.29 32.62 3.15
N LEU A 106 -9.84 33.68 2.60
CA LEU A 106 -11.29 33.80 2.35
C LEU A 106 -11.69 33.19 1.02
N GLY A 107 -10.96 33.50 -0.05
CA GLY A 107 -11.30 33.08 -1.39
C GLY A 107 -12.69 33.57 -1.83
N SER A 108 -13.24 32.94 -2.87
CA SER A 108 -14.60 33.20 -3.37
C SER A 108 -15.67 32.31 -2.72
N TYR A 109 -15.28 31.39 -1.82
CA TYR A 109 -16.14 30.33 -1.30
C TYR A 109 -16.51 30.47 0.19
N ARG A 110 -15.83 31.36 0.94
CA ARG A 110 -16.07 31.63 2.35
C ARG A 110 -16.47 33.07 2.58
N THR A 111 -17.41 33.31 3.50
CA THR A 111 -17.79 34.66 3.86
C THR A 111 -16.96 35.19 5.03
N GLN A 112 -16.73 36.51 5.08
CA GLN A 112 -16.05 37.14 6.21
C GLN A 112 -16.78 36.85 7.54
N LYS A 113 -18.11 36.89 7.52
CA LYS A 113 -18.95 36.62 8.72
C LYS A 113 -18.75 35.18 9.25
N GLU A 114 -18.62 34.21 8.35
CA GLU A 114 -18.35 32.81 8.74
C GLU A 114 -16.95 32.70 9.33
N TYR A 115 -15.96 33.24 8.65
CA TYR A 115 -14.56 33.25 9.11
C TYR A 115 -14.43 33.87 10.50
N ASP A 116 -14.99 35.08 10.72
CA ASP A 116 -14.93 35.79 12.00
C ASP A 116 -15.60 35.04 13.14
N ARG A 117 -16.70 34.31 12.83
CA ARG A 117 -17.35 33.43 13.80
C ARG A 117 -16.42 32.32 14.27
N TRP A 118 -15.74 31.65 13.35
CA TRP A 118 -14.84 30.55 13.64
C TRP A 118 -13.52 31.00 14.25
N LYS A 119 -13.01 32.15 13.85
CA LYS A 119 -11.80 32.76 14.43
C LYS A 119 -11.93 33.02 15.93
N LYS A 120 -13.11 33.39 16.39
CA LYS A 120 -13.41 33.53 17.84
C LYS A 120 -13.37 32.20 18.62
N ARG A 121 -13.28 31.11 17.91
CA ARG A 121 -13.21 29.75 18.46
C ARG A 121 -11.89 29.08 18.13
N ASP A 122 -10.81 29.85 18.06
CA ASP A 122 -9.47 29.29 17.90
C ASP A 122 -9.16 28.32 19.06
N PRO A 123 -8.80 27.06 18.80
CA PRO A 123 -8.57 26.08 19.85
C PRO A 123 -7.44 26.47 20.82
N ILE A 124 -6.44 27.24 20.34
CA ILE A 124 -5.33 27.72 21.17
C ILE A 124 -5.87 28.75 22.17
N ASP A 125 -6.67 29.73 21.72
CA ASP A 125 -7.22 30.75 22.58
C ASP A 125 -8.26 30.17 23.54
N LEU A 126 -9.09 29.24 23.10
CA LEU A 126 -10.05 28.55 23.97
C LEU A 126 -9.33 27.79 25.10
N LEU A 127 -8.28 27.02 24.76
CA LEU A 127 -7.53 26.28 25.77
C LEU A 127 -6.78 27.23 26.73
N LYS A 128 -6.16 28.28 26.20
CA LYS A 128 -5.49 29.32 27.00
C LYS A 128 -6.44 29.92 28.02
N ASN A 129 -7.60 30.41 27.58
CA ASN A 129 -8.57 31.02 28.44
C ASN A 129 -9.03 30.04 29.55
N LYS A 130 -9.31 28.81 29.20
CA LYS A 130 -9.68 27.77 30.15
C LYS A 130 -8.57 27.51 31.18
N MET A 131 -7.31 27.39 30.78
CA MET A 131 -6.21 27.09 31.70
C MET A 131 -5.77 28.26 32.56
N VAL A 132 -5.82 29.48 32.00
CA VAL A 132 -5.37 30.69 32.70
C VAL A 132 -6.52 31.30 33.51
N ASP A 133 -7.67 31.56 32.85
CA ASP A 133 -8.74 32.41 33.45
C ASP A 133 -9.73 31.59 34.26
N GLU A 134 -10.08 30.36 33.80
CA GLU A 134 -11.07 29.53 34.50
C GLU A 134 -10.45 28.64 35.58
N LEU A 135 -9.36 27.94 35.25
CA LEU A 135 -8.72 26.94 36.13
C LEU A 135 -7.54 27.50 36.92
N GLY A 136 -6.92 28.58 36.49
CA GLY A 136 -5.75 29.17 37.15
C GLY A 136 -4.52 28.26 37.26
N VAL A 137 -4.45 27.23 36.41
CA VAL A 137 -3.35 26.22 36.43
C VAL A 137 -2.11 26.62 35.65
N VAL A 138 -2.20 27.65 34.79
CA VAL A 138 -1.12 28.20 34.00
C VAL A 138 -1.16 29.71 34.06
N LYS A 139 0.02 30.38 34.06
CA LYS A 139 0.12 31.84 34.05
C LYS A 139 0.37 32.34 32.61
N ASN A 140 -0.11 33.56 32.29
CA ASN A 140 0.12 34.19 30.99
C ASN A 140 1.61 34.21 30.60
N LYS A 141 2.52 34.46 31.56
CA LYS A 141 3.97 34.44 31.31
C LYS A 141 4.48 33.08 30.81
N GLU A 142 3.86 31.97 31.21
CA GLU A 142 4.24 30.64 30.72
C GLU A 142 3.77 30.45 29.27
N ILE A 143 2.57 30.93 28.93
CA ILE A 143 2.06 30.93 27.54
C ILE A 143 2.96 31.75 26.63
N GLU A 144 3.36 32.96 27.05
CA GLU A 144 4.29 33.82 26.32
C GLU A 144 5.65 33.15 26.10
N SER A 145 6.16 32.47 27.11
CA SER A 145 7.39 31.69 27.01
C SER A 145 7.29 30.53 26.00
N ILE A 146 6.15 29.84 25.96
CA ILE A 146 5.89 28.80 24.97
C ILE A 146 5.86 29.38 23.57
N ARG A 147 5.14 30.50 23.36
CA ARG A 147 5.10 31.18 22.06
C ARG A 147 6.48 31.59 21.58
N ALA A 148 7.26 32.23 22.42
CA ALA A 148 8.62 32.64 22.06
C ALA A 148 9.52 31.46 21.67
N LYS A 149 9.39 30.32 22.37
CA LYS A 149 10.12 29.08 21.98
C LYS A 149 9.69 28.58 20.62
N VAL A 150 8.39 28.55 20.33
CA VAL A 150 7.86 28.06 19.05
C VAL A 150 8.31 28.99 17.91
N GLU A 151 8.25 30.32 18.11
CA GLU A 151 8.76 31.31 17.14
C GLU A 151 10.24 31.07 16.85
N THR A 152 11.08 30.90 17.87
CA THR A 152 12.51 30.60 17.69
C THR A 152 12.71 29.30 16.88
N ILE A 153 11.99 28.23 17.19
CA ILE A 153 12.09 26.95 16.45
C ILE A 153 11.73 27.13 14.97
N VAL A 154 10.68 27.91 14.68
CA VAL A 154 10.26 28.17 13.30
C VAL A 154 11.30 29.02 12.55
N GLU A 155 11.83 30.07 13.19
CA GLU A 155 12.88 30.91 12.60
C GLU A 155 14.17 30.12 12.33
N GLU A 156 14.59 29.27 13.26
CA GLU A 156 15.74 28.38 13.08
C GLU A 156 15.51 27.39 11.92
N ALA A 157 14.31 26.82 11.80
CA ALA A 157 13.98 25.91 10.70
C ALA A 157 14.00 26.64 9.34
N ILE A 158 13.49 27.88 9.28
CA ILE A 158 13.55 28.72 8.08
C ILE A 158 15.00 29.05 7.73
N ALA A 159 15.79 29.45 8.71
CA ALA A 159 17.21 29.75 8.51
C ALA A 159 17.98 28.53 8.02
N PHE A 160 17.74 27.36 8.63
CA PHE A 160 18.32 26.09 8.18
C PHE A 160 17.97 25.80 6.71
N ALA A 161 16.71 25.92 6.33
CA ALA A 161 16.28 25.68 4.95
C ALA A 161 16.96 26.63 3.96
N ARG A 162 17.04 27.94 4.29
CA ARG A 162 17.64 28.95 3.43
C ARG A 162 19.15 28.82 3.28
N THR A 163 19.84 28.31 4.28
CA THR A 163 21.31 28.14 4.29
C THR A 163 21.76 26.76 3.84
N SER A 164 20.82 25.83 3.70
CA SER A 164 21.12 24.48 3.20
C SER A 164 21.57 24.53 1.74
N PRO A 165 22.55 23.70 1.34
CA PRO A 165 22.98 23.61 -0.05
C PRO A 165 21.85 23.05 -0.93
N GLU A 166 21.83 23.45 -2.20
CA GLU A 166 20.96 22.85 -3.19
C GLU A 166 21.23 21.33 -3.31
N PRO A 167 20.18 20.51 -3.55
CA PRO A 167 20.35 19.08 -3.74
C PRO A 167 21.29 18.77 -4.90
N ASN A 168 22.17 17.78 -4.71
CA ASN A 168 23.06 17.36 -5.78
C ASN A 168 22.28 16.55 -6.83
N VAL A 169 22.41 16.94 -8.10
CA VAL A 169 21.74 16.26 -9.24
C VAL A 169 22.09 14.76 -9.30
N SER A 170 23.28 14.36 -8.84
CA SER A 170 23.69 12.96 -8.79
C SER A 170 22.90 12.12 -7.80
N THR A 171 22.08 12.72 -6.94
CA THR A 171 21.21 12.02 -5.99
C THR A 171 19.76 11.92 -6.44
N LEU A 172 19.45 12.33 -7.68
CA LEU A 172 18.09 12.42 -8.20
C LEU A 172 17.34 11.08 -8.16
N ASP A 173 18.02 9.98 -8.44
CA ASP A 173 17.49 8.63 -8.45
C ASP A 173 17.71 7.87 -7.11
N SER A 174 18.41 8.51 -6.17
CA SER A 174 18.58 7.95 -4.82
C SER A 174 17.21 7.75 -4.18
N HIS A 175 17.00 6.63 -3.54
CA HIS A 175 15.73 6.27 -2.89
C HIS A 175 14.55 5.95 -3.82
N VAL A 176 14.70 5.93 -5.14
CA VAL A 176 13.66 5.38 -6.03
C VAL A 176 13.52 3.89 -5.78
N TYR A 177 14.65 3.20 -5.64
CA TYR A 177 14.75 1.78 -5.28
C TYR A 177 15.69 1.58 -4.09
N ALA A 178 15.62 0.40 -3.48
CA ALA A 178 16.62 -0.05 -2.52
C ALA A 178 17.99 -0.22 -3.20
N ASN A 179 19.05 -0.02 -2.45
CA ASN A 179 20.40 -0.30 -2.93
C ASN A 179 21.12 -1.23 -1.92
N PRO A 180 21.36 -2.50 -2.29
CA PRO A 180 21.02 -3.15 -3.57
C PRO A 180 19.52 -3.48 -3.71
N ILE A 181 19.03 -3.55 -4.95
CA ILE A 181 17.64 -3.96 -5.26
C ILE A 181 17.39 -5.41 -4.89
N ASN A 182 18.34 -6.29 -5.27
CA ASN A 182 18.26 -7.71 -4.95
C ASN A 182 18.68 -7.98 -3.50
N PRO A 183 17.91 -8.79 -2.76
CA PRO A 183 18.37 -9.29 -1.47
C PRO A 183 19.63 -10.14 -1.65
N SER A 184 20.58 -10.05 -0.71
CA SER A 184 21.90 -10.70 -0.82
C SER A 184 21.81 -12.21 -1.03
N VAL A 185 20.76 -12.86 -0.54
CA VAL A 185 20.54 -14.30 -0.72
C VAL A 185 20.26 -14.66 -2.18
N ALA A 186 19.56 -13.82 -2.92
CA ALA A 186 19.24 -14.05 -4.33
C ALA A 186 20.50 -14.06 -5.21
N LEU A 187 21.53 -13.33 -4.82
CA LEU A 187 22.80 -13.24 -5.55
C LEU A 187 23.78 -14.39 -5.24
N ARG A 188 23.46 -15.26 -4.27
CA ARG A 188 24.33 -16.36 -3.81
C ARG A 188 23.80 -17.74 -4.17
N THR A 189 22.73 -17.80 -4.97
CA THR A 189 22.13 -19.09 -5.33
C THR A 189 23.07 -19.91 -6.19
N THR A 190 23.46 -21.09 -5.71
CA THR A 190 24.14 -22.11 -6.49
C THR A 190 23.10 -22.97 -7.19
N GLU A 191 23.29 -23.26 -8.46
CA GLU A 191 22.42 -24.21 -9.16
C GLU A 191 22.43 -25.58 -8.46
N SER A 192 21.25 -26.10 -8.18
CA SER A 192 21.08 -27.47 -7.69
C SER A 192 20.94 -28.39 -8.87
N GLU A 193 21.77 -29.44 -8.92
CA GLU A 193 21.66 -30.50 -9.95
C GLU A 193 20.41 -31.34 -9.75
N GLU A 194 19.95 -31.50 -8.50
CA GLU A 194 18.75 -32.26 -8.16
C GLU A 194 17.51 -31.39 -8.37
N ARG A 195 16.64 -31.83 -9.30
CA ARG A 195 15.38 -31.15 -9.65
C ARG A 195 14.23 -32.15 -9.65
N GLN A 196 13.06 -31.65 -9.29
CA GLN A 196 11.80 -32.41 -9.34
C GLN A 196 10.80 -31.73 -10.25
N GLU A 197 9.94 -32.49 -10.91
CA GLU A 197 8.83 -31.94 -11.69
C GLU A 197 7.75 -31.42 -10.76
N GLN A 198 7.39 -30.13 -10.91
CA GLN A 198 6.29 -29.49 -10.18
C GLN A 198 5.37 -28.73 -11.13
N GLY A 199 4.09 -28.61 -10.76
CA GLY A 199 3.16 -27.71 -11.40
C GLY A 199 3.44 -26.25 -11.02
N TRP A 200 3.06 -25.32 -11.88
CA TRP A 200 3.25 -23.87 -11.65
C TRP A 200 2.72 -23.41 -10.29
N LEU A 201 1.40 -23.62 -10.06
CA LEU A 201 0.73 -23.16 -8.83
C LEU A 201 1.30 -23.82 -7.57
N GLU A 202 1.71 -25.08 -7.68
CA GLU A 202 2.36 -25.80 -6.60
C GLU A 202 3.73 -25.21 -6.26
N ALA A 203 4.57 -24.99 -7.25
CA ALA A 203 5.91 -24.44 -7.07
C ALA A 203 5.88 -23.04 -6.40
N VAL A 204 5.00 -22.16 -6.87
CA VAL A 204 4.84 -20.81 -6.28
C VAL A 204 4.31 -20.90 -4.85
N ARG A 205 3.28 -21.69 -4.63
CA ARG A 205 2.69 -21.92 -3.29
C ARG A 205 3.73 -22.46 -2.30
N ASP A 206 4.52 -23.44 -2.72
CA ASP A 206 5.57 -24.01 -1.88
C ASP A 206 6.64 -22.97 -1.57
N GLY A 207 7.01 -22.12 -2.54
CA GLY A 207 7.92 -20.99 -2.32
C GLY A 207 7.40 -20.00 -1.27
N ILE A 208 6.10 -19.67 -1.32
CA ILE A 208 5.46 -18.81 -0.32
C ILE A 208 5.48 -19.50 1.05
N ALA A 209 5.09 -20.77 1.13
CA ALA A 209 5.08 -21.55 2.38
C ALA A 209 6.49 -21.62 3.02
N GLU A 210 7.51 -21.89 2.21
CA GLU A 210 8.91 -21.94 2.67
C GLU A 210 9.34 -20.61 3.31
N GLU A 211 8.97 -19.48 2.72
CA GLU A 211 9.31 -18.17 3.27
C GLU A 211 8.45 -17.82 4.50
N MET A 212 7.17 -18.17 4.49
CA MET A 212 6.29 -17.96 5.64
C MET A 212 6.72 -18.77 6.88
N ARG A 213 7.28 -19.98 6.70
CA ARG A 213 7.85 -20.78 7.80
C ARG A 213 9.09 -20.14 8.42
N LYS A 214 9.85 -19.35 7.64
CA LYS A 214 11.08 -18.69 8.07
C LYS A 214 10.86 -17.29 8.63
N ASN A 215 9.75 -16.66 8.28
CA ASN A 215 9.47 -15.28 8.63
C ASN A 215 7.99 -15.08 9.01
N ASP A 216 7.74 -14.89 10.30
CA ASP A 216 6.40 -14.70 10.85
C ASP A 216 5.77 -13.35 10.49
N SER A 217 6.55 -12.40 9.98
CA SER A 217 6.03 -11.11 9.52
C SER A 217 5.35 -11.17 8.14
N ILE A 218 5.42 -12.30 7.42
CA ILE A 218 4.77 -12.42 6.11
C ILE A 218 3.28 -12.62 6.30
N GLN A 219 2.48 -11.75 5.66
CA GLN A 219 1.02 -11.79 5.64
C GLN A 219 0.50 -11.79 4.21
N TYR A 220 -0.56 -12.52 3.99
CA TYR A 220 -1.23 -12.68 2.70
C TYR A 220 -2.65 -12.10 2.77
N PHE A 221 -2.97 -11.14 1.92
CA PHE A 221 -4.27 -10.50 1.82
C PHE A 221 -4.89 -10.82 0.47
N GLY A 222 -6.15 -11.21 0.43
CA GLY A 222 -6.85 -11.41 -0.83
C GLY A 222 -8.21 -12.06 -0.65
N GLU A 223 -9.01 -12.05 -1.70
CA GLU A 223 -10.38 -12.55 -1.73
C GLU A 223 -10.43 -14.06 -1.90
N GLY A 224 -11.03 -14.75 -0.94
CA GLY A 224 -11.15 -16.20 -0.94
C GLY A 224 -9.81 -16.94 -0.90
N THR A 225 -8.76 -16.29 -0.43
CA THR A 225 -7.39 -16.85 -0.35
C THR A 225 -7.15 -17.65 0.92
N GLY A 226 -8.07 -17.58 1.90
CA GLY A 226 -8.06 -18.31 3.14
C GLY A 226 -8.45 -19.79 2.98
N GLU A 227 -9.49 -20.24 3.69
CA GLU A 227 -9.91 -21.63 3.74
C GLU A 227 -10.25 -22.21 2.36
N ARG A 228 -10.82 -21.40 1.46
CA ARG A 228 -11.16 -21.79 0.08
C ARG A 228 -9.92 -22.16 -0.75
N GLY A 229 -8.75 -21.58 -0.46
CA GLY A 229 -7.50 -21.85 -1.18
C GLY A 229 -7.30 -21.03 -2.46
N GLY A 230 -8.00 -19.91 -2.63
CA GLY A 230 -7.90 -19.02 -3.79
C GLY A 230 -8.69 -19.48 -5.02
N THR A 231 -8.97 -18.55 -5.93
CA THR A 231 -9.75 -18.82 -7.16
C THR A 231 -9.10 -19.85 -8.07
N PHE A 232 -7.78 -19.94 -8.08
CA PHE A 232 -7.01 -20.90 -8.88
C PHE A 232 -6.44 -22.05 -8.04
N ALA A 233 -6.90 -22.24 -6.80
CA ALA A 233 -6.30 -23.18 -5.81
C ALA A 233 -4.82 -22.86 -5.49
N HIS A 234 -4.40 -21.65 -5.73
CA HIS A 234 -3.00 -21.20 -5.62
C HIS A 234 -2.55 -20.90 -4.19
N THR A 235 -3.48 -20.87 -3.22
CA THR A 235 -3.19 -20.77 -1.78
C THR A 235 -3.69 -22.00 -1.01
N LYS A 236 -4.02 -23.09 -1.72
CA LYS A 236 -4.52 -24.32 -1.11
C LYS A 236 -3.59 -24.79 0.01
N ASN A 237 -4.16 -25.10 1.19
CA ASN A 237 -3.50 -25.55 2.40
C ASN A 237 -2.66 -24.49 3.15
N LEU A 238 -2.43 -23.30 2.62
CA LEU A 238 -1.68 -22.26 3.36
C LEU A 238 -2.45 -21.75 4.59
N TRP A 239 -3.76 -21.60 4.46
CA TRP A 239 -4.58 -21.17 5.60
C TRP A 239 -4.59 -22.19 6.74
N GLN A 240 -4.62 -23.48 6.44
CA GLN A 240 -4.57 -24.56 7.43
C GLN A 240 -3.22 -24.56 8.18
N GLU A 241 -2.14 -24.19 7.50
CA GLU A 241 -0.80 -24.17 8.09
C GLU A 241 -0.53 -22.86 8.87
N PHE A 242 -0.91 -21.70 8.33
CA PHE A 242 -0.51 -20.40 8.87
C PHE A 242 -1.63 -19.64 9.61
N GLY A 243 -2.87 -20.09 9.48
CA GLY A 243 -4.03 -19.51 10.16
C GLY A 243 -4.50 -18.16 9.61
N ALA A 244 -5.67 -17.73 10.10
CA ALA A 244 -6.36 -16.53 9.63
C ALA A 244 -5.59 -15.21 9.89
N HIS A 245 -4.67 -15.17 10.84
CA HIS A 245 -3.86 -13.98 11.13
C HIS A 245 -2.83 -13.70 10.04
N ARG A 246 -2.39 -14.72 9.32
CA ARG A 246 -1.39 -14.62 8.26
C ARG A 246 -1.98 -14.81 6.87
N MET A 247 -3.11 -15.50 6.76
CA MET A 247 -3.88 -15.68 5.52
C MET A 247 -5.21 -14.94 5.68
N VAL A 248 -5.20 -13.65 5.39
CA VAL A 248 -6.31 -12.75 5.64
C VAL A 248 -7.26 -12.73 4.46
N ASP A 249 -8.43 -13.37 4.64
CA ASP A 249 -9.53 -13.22 3.68
C ASP A 249 -10.11 -11.81 3.76
N THR A 250 -10.30 -11.20 2.60
CA THR A 250 -10.78 -9.83 2.49
C THR A 250 -12.16 -9.77 1.83
N PRO A 251 -12.97 -8.74 2.13
CA PRO A 251 -14.10 -8.41 1.26
C PRO A 251 -13.58 -7.97 -0.12
N ILE A 252 -14.47 -7.90 -1.12
CA ILE A 252 -14.17 -7.26 -2.41
C ILE A 252 -13.98 -5.76 -2.14
N SER A 253 -12.72 -5.35 -2.08
CA SER A 253 -12.32 -3.97 -1.73
C SER A 253 -10.83 -3.79 -2.04
N GLU A 254 -10.47 -3.80 -3.30
CA GLU A 254 -9.10 -3.84 -3.79
C GLU A 254 -8.27 -2.64 -3.31
N GLN A 255 -8.87 -1.45 -3.23
CA GLN A 255 -8.19 -0.28 -2.65
C GLN A 255 -7.91 -0.49 -1.16
N GLY A 256 -8.90 -0.97 -0.40
CA GLY A 256 -8.83 -1.11 1.05
C GLY A 256 -7.79 -2.12 1.49
N PHE A 257 -7.83 -3.36 0.97
CA PHE A 257 -6.89 -4.38 1.40
C PHE A 257 -5.48 -4.19 0.81
N THR A 258 -5.35 -3.62 -0.39
CA THR A 258 -4.04 -3.23 -0.94
C THR A 258 -3.41 -2.13 -0.08
N ALA A 259 -4.19 -1.12 0.32
CA ALA A 259 -3.72 -0.10 1.24
C ALA A 259 -3.31 -0.68 2.60
N ALA A 260 -4.09 -1.63 3.14
CA ALA A 260 -3.75 -2.32 4.39
C ALA A 260 -2.44 -3.10 4.28
N ALA A 261 -2.23 -3.83 3.16
CA ALA A 261 -0.99 -4.54 2.88
C ALA A 261 0.21 -3.59 2.79
N ILE A 262 0.07 -2.45 2.09
CA ILE A 262 1.11 -1.42 2.00
C ILE A 262 1.40 -0.82 3.39
N GLY A 263 0.36 -0.47 4.14
CA GLY A 263 0.51 0.08 5.49
C GLY A 263 1.19 -0.89 6.45
N ALA A 264 0.82 -2.16 6.44
CA ALA A 264 1.48 -3.20 7.22
C ALA A 264 2.96 -3.37 6.82
N SER A 265 3.26 -3.30 5.52
CA SER A 265 4.64 -3.39 5.04
C SER A 265 5.49 -2.19 5.47
N ALA A 266 4.91 -0.99 5.50
CA ALA A 266 5.60 0.23 5.93
C ALA A 266 6.03 0.21 7.41
N ILE A 267 5.38 -0.63 8.23
CA ILE A 267 5.71 -0.79 9.66
C ILE A 267 6.43 -2.11 9.98
N GLY A 268 6.92 -2.82 8.95
CA GLY A 268 7.84 -3.95 9.12
C GLY A 268 7.29 -5.33 8.77
N ALA A 269 6.03 -5.47 8.37
CA ALA A 269 5.55 -6.71 7.79
C ALA A 269 6.11 -6.89 6.36
N ARG A 270 6.00 -8.11 5.83
CA ARG A 270 6.16 -8.41 4.40
C ARG A 270 4.84 -8.92 3.89
N THR A 271 4.31 -8.33 2.85
CA THR A 271 2.92 -8.58 2.49
C THR A 271 2.76 -9.04 1.04
N ILE A 272 1.77 -9.90 0.82
CA ILE A 272 1.23 -10.21 -0.50
C ILE A 272 -0.19 -9.66 -0.54
N ALA A 273 -0.49 -8.81 -1.52
CA ALA A 273 -1.84 -8.41 -1.88
C ALA A 273 -2.21 -9.12 -3.19
N ASP A 274 -3.13 -10.06 -3.10
CA ASP A 274 -3.58 -10.88 -4.24
C ASP A 274 -4.88 -10.30 -4.80
N LEU A 275 -4.76 -9.66 -5.94
CA LEU A 275 -5.90 -9.05 -6.64
C LEU A 275 -6.49 -9.99 -7.71
N MET A 276 -6.13 -11.26 -7.70
CA MET A 276 -6.69 -12.31 -8.53
C MET A 276 -6.40 -12.14 -10.03
N PHE A 277 -6.84 -11.04 -10.66
CA PHE A 277 -6.62 -10.73 -12.08
C PHE A 277 -5.89 -9.41 -12.26
N ALA A 278 -5.04 -9.33 -13.30
CA ALA A 278 -4.29 -8.11 -13.60
C ALA A 278 -5.21 -6.91 -13.86
N ASP A 279 -6.41 -7.15 -14.37
CA ASP A 279 -7.44 -6.13 -14.63
C ASP A 279 -7.88 -5.41 -13.34
N PHE A 280 -7.95 -6.11 -12.20
CA PHE A 280 -8.41 -5.56 -10.92
C PHE A 280 -7.37 -4.69 -10.24
N THR A 281 -6.13 -4.67 -10.73
CA THR A 281 -5.12 -3.71 -10.26
C THR A 281 -5.52 -2.25 -10.52
N PHE A 282 -6.40 -2.00 -11.49
CA PHE A 282 -6.91 -0.66 -11.77
C PHE A 282 -7.85 -0.16 -10.68
N GLU A 283 -8.57 -1.04 -9.98
CA GLU A 283 -9.36 -0.69 -8.79
C GLU A 283 -8.45 -0.22 -7.64
N ALA A 284 -7.23 -0.77 -7.53
CA ALA A 284 -6.23 -0.40 -6.53
C ALA A 284 -5.15 0.57 -7.08
N ALA A 285 -5.31 1.13 -8.27
CA ALA A 285 -4.26 1.90 -8.97
C ALA A 285 -3.66 3.04 -8.12
N GLY A 286 -4.51 3.78 -7.39
CA GLY A 286 -4.05 4.84 -6.49
C GLY A 286 -3.10 4.32 -5.40
N GLN A 287 -3.37 3.15 -4.85
CA GLN A 287 -2.54 2.53 -3.82
C GLN A 287 -1.21 2.03 -4.41
N ILE A 288 -1.24 1.44 -5.58
CA ILE A 288 -0.05 0.90 -6.24
C ILE A 288 0.85 2.04 -6.75
N PHE A 289 0.31 2.97 -7.55
CA PHE A 289 1.10 3.98 -8.26
C PHE A 289 1.43 5.22 -7.44
N LEU A 290 0.56 5.62 -6.50
CA LEU A 290 0.77 6.83 -5.71
C LEU A 290 1.35 6.53 -4.32
N GLN A 291 1.05 5.37 -3.74
CA GLN A 291 1.53 5.01 -2.42
C GLN A 291 2.74 4.06 -2.49
N ALA A 292 2.54 2.80 -2.93
CA ALA A 292 3.61 1.80 -2.91
C ALA A 292 4.84 2.26 -3.70
N ALA A 293 4.66 2.68 -4.96
CA ALA A 293 5.74 3.08 -5.85
C ALA A 293 6.57 4.27 -5.32
N LYS A 294 5.94 5.19 -4.57
CA LYS A 294 6.57 6.46 -4.19
C LYS A 294 6.99 6.55 -2.72
N LEU A 295 6.56 5.61 -1.88
CA LEU A 295 6.75 5.70 -0.42
C LEU A 295 8.21 5.87 -0.03
N ARG A 296 9.11 5.09 -0.62
CA ARG A 296 10.56 5.18 -0.37
C ARG A 296 11.11 6.55 -0.77
N TYR A 297 10.80 7.01 -1.98
CA TYR A 297 11.29 8.29 -2.49
C TYR A 297 10.79 9.47 -1.65
N MET A 298 9.48 9.52 -1.39
CA MET A 298 8.86 10.61 -0.60
C MET A 298 9.37 10.69 0.84
N SER A 299 9.80 9.57 1.41
CA SER A 299 10.36 9.51 2.76
C SER A 299 11.88 9.58 2.79
N CYS A 300 12.55 9.93 1.69
CA CYS A 300 14.01 9.93 1.57
C CYS A 300 14.65 8.61 2.05
N GLY A 301 14.03 7.47 1.72
CA GLY A 301 14.49 6.15 2.13
C GLY A 301 14.10 5.73 3.54
N GLY A 302 13.45 6.60 4.32
CA GLY A 302 13.05 6.33 5.71
C GLY A 302 11.94 5.27 5.85
N MET A 303 11.13 5.08 4.82
CA MET A 303 10.08 4.06 4.76
C MET A 303 10.30 3.11 3.59
N GLN A 304 9.83 1.89 3.74
CA GLN A 304 9.89 0.84 2.72
C GLN A 304 8.48 0.29 2.50
N ALA A 305 8.23 -0.29 1.32
CA ALA A 305 6.97 -0.96 1.02
C ALA A 305 7.23 -2.36 0.44
N PRO A 306 7.73 -3.33 1.24
CA PRO A 306 7.95 -4.71 0.81
C PRO A 306 6.60 -5.45 0.61
N VAL A 307 5.83 -4.99 -0.36
CA VAL A 307 4.54 -5.56 -0.76
C VAL A 307 4.65 -6.21 -2.13
N ILE A 308 4.08 -7.40 -2.28
CA ILE A 308 3.93 -8.07 -3.57
C ILE A 308 2.49 -7.91 -4.01
N ILE A 309 2.26 -7.26 -5.14
CA ILE A 309 0.98 -7.24 -5.83
C ILE A 309 0.96 -8.46 -6.75
N ARG A 310 0.22 -9.48 -6.36
CA ARG A 310 0.13 -10.76 -7.05
C ARG A 310 -1.11 -10.83 -7.92
N VAL A 311 -0.96 -11.17 -9.19
CA VAL A 311 -2.09 -11.25 -10.13
C VAL A 311 -1.89 -12.31 -11.19
N GLY A 312 -2.98 -12.97 -11.58
CA GLY A 312 -3.04 -13.78 -12.79
C GLY A 312 -3.26 -12.89 -14.01
N ALA A 313 -2.39 -13.00 -15.02
CA ALA A 313 -2.37 -12.11 -16.19
C ALA A 313 -2.57 -12.88 -17.51
N GLY A 314 -3.09 -12.18 -18.52
CA GLY A 314 -3.28 -12.72 -19.86
C GLY A 314 -4.56 -13.54 -20.05
N ALA A 315 -4.89 -13.86 -21.28
CA ALA A 315 -6.10 -14.58 -21.66
C ALA A 315 -6.04 -16.06 -21.33
N ILE A 316 -7.17 -16.62 -20.84
CA ILE A 316 -7.39 -18.05 -20.67
C ILE A 316 -8.90 -18.35 -20.72
N ARG A 317 -9.29 -19.48 -21.33
CA ARG A 317 -10.66 -20.04 -21.29
C ARG A 317 -11.77 -19.06 -21.66
N SER A 318 -11.50 -18.12 -22.58
CA SER A 318 -12.50 -17.11 -23.03
C SER A 318 -13.14 -16.33 -21.87
N ALA A 319 -12.36 -15.93 -20.89
CA ALA A 319 -12.85 -15.24 -19.68
C ALA A 319 -13.34 -13.80 -19.93
N GLY A 320 -13.25 -13.32 -21.16
CA GLY A 320 -13.66 -11.97 -21.55
C GLY A 320 -12.62 -10.89 -21.24
N PRO A 321 -12.85 -9.64 -21.68
CA PRO A 321 -11.84 -8.57 -21.64
C PRO A 321 -11.44 -8.16 -20.23
N HIS A 322 -12.37 -8.13 -19.25
CA HIS A 322 -12.10 -7.73 -17.86
C HIS A 322 -11.31 -8.78 -17.03
N HIS A 323 -10.94 -9.92 -17.65
CA HIS A 323 -10.19 -10.98 -16.98
C HIS A 323 -9.03 -11.48 -17.84
N SER A 324 -8.61 -10.73 -18.85
CA SER A 324 -7.63 -11.19 -19.84
C SER A 324 -6.48 -10.23 -20.08
N GLY A 325 -6.39 -9.18 -19.29
CA GLY A 325 -5.36 -8.15 -19.43
C GLY A 325 -3.94 -8.65 -19.09
N LEU A 326 -2.96 -8.04 -19.78
CA LEU A 326 -1.54 -8.20 -19.49
C LEU A 326 -0.88 -6.82 -19.53
N TYR A 327 -0.74 -6.20 -18.36
CA TYR A 327 -0.43 -4.78 -18.21
C TYR A 327 1.01 -4.50 -17.75
N HIS A 328 1.95 -5.42 -17.96
CA HIS A 328 3.36 -5.21 -17.57
C HIS A 328 3.97 -3.89 -18.05
N PRO A 329 3.65 -3.34 -19.27
CA PRO A 329 4.20 -2.04 -19.68
C PRO A 329 3.71 -0.88 -18.83
N VAL A 330 2.45 -0.93 -18.33
CA VAL A 330 1.90 0.10 -17.47
C VAL A 330 2.65 0.17 -16.14
N PHE A 331 2.91 -0.98 -15.54
CA PHE A 331 3.66 -1.05 -14.28
C PHE A 331 5.14 -0.73 -14.47
N ALA A 332 5.75 -1.19 -15.55
CA ALA A 332 7.16 -0.91 -15.87
C ALA A 332 7.44 0.58 -16.16
N HIS A 333 6.40 1.33 -16.54
CA HIS A 333 6.49 2.79 -16.73
C HIS A 333 6.60 3.56 -15.41
N MET A 334 6.24 2.96 -14.27
CA MET A 334 6.18 3.63 -12.96
C MET A 334 7.46 3.40 -12.16
N PRO A 335 8.32 4.43 -11.97
CA PRO A 335 9.49 4.32 -11.11
C PRO A 335 9.10 3.89 -9.68
N GLY A 336 9.92 3.05 -9.08
CA GLY A 336 9.70 2.51 -7.74
C GLY A 336 8.97 1.16 -7.69
N LEU A 337 8.51 0.63 -8.84
CA LEU A 337 7.94 -0.72 -8.96
C LEU A 337 8.92 -1.68 -9.63
N ILE A 338 9.08 -2.87 -9.05
CA ILE A 338 9.76 -4.00 -9.68
C ILE A 338 8.69 -4.84 -10.38
N VAL A 339 8.88 -5.17 -11.66
CA VAL A 339 7.89 -5.94 -12.45
C VAL A 339 8.45 -7.29 -12.81
N CYS A 340 7.77 -8.37 -12.41
CA CYS A 340 8.14 -9.75 -12.68
C CYS A 340 7.07 -10.44 -13.54
N LEU A 341 7.52 -11.09 -14.63
CA LEU A 341 6.68 -11.89 -15.52
C LEU A 341 7.40 -13.23 -15.81
N PRO A 342 7.34 -14.18 -14.86
CA PRO A 342 8.04 -15.48 -15.01
C PRO A 342 7.49 -16.31 -16.16
N SER A 343 8.32 -17.27 -16.65
CA SER A 343 8.00 -18.09 -17.83
C SER A 343 7.94 -19.60 -17.55
N ASN A 344 8.35 -20.03 -16.36
CA ASN A 344 8.34 -21.43 -15.94
C ASN A 344 8.18 -21.57 -14.43
N PRO A 345 7.83 -22.76 -13.90
CA PRO A 345 7.61 -22.97 -12.46
C PRO A 345 8.83 -22.66 -11.58
N SER A 346 10.05 -22.93 -12.05
CA SER A 346 11.28 -22.66 -11.29
C SER A 346 11.49 -21.15 -11.10
N ASP A 347 11.36 -20.37 -12.18
CA ASP A 347 11.51 -18.92 -12.13
C ASP A 347 10.37 -18.29 -11.31
N ALA A 348 9.14 -18.81 -11.45
CA ALA A 348 7.99 -18.31 -10.68
C ALA A 348 8.20 -18.50 -9.17
N LYS A 349 8.65 -19.67 -8.74
CA LYS A 349 9.03 -19.95 -7.34
C LYS A 349 10.18 -19.07 -6.87
N GLY A 350 11.26 -19.04 -7.66
CA GLY A 350 12.48 -18.30 -7.29
C GLY A 350 12.27 -16.79 -7.21
N LEU A 351 11.56 -16.18 -8.17
CA LEU A 351 11.20 -14.76 -8.16
C LEU A 351 10.25 -14.41 -7.02
N MET A 352 9.26 -15.26 -6.72
CA MET A 352 8.36 -15.05 -5.58
C MET A 352 9.13 -15.03 -4.27
N LYS A 353 10.07 -15.95 -4.07
CA LYS A 353 10.92 -15.99 -2.87
C LYS A 353 11.83 -14.76 -2.79
N THR A 354 12.41 -14.33 -3.91
CA THR A 354 13.20 -13.09 -3.98
C THR A 354 12.34 -11.87 -3.61
N ALA A 355 11.14 -11.78 -4.16
CA ALA A 355 10.19 -10.70 -3.87
C ALA A 355 9.80 -10.65 -2.38
N LEU A 356 9.59 -11.80 -1.74
CA LEU A 356 9.30 -11.88 -0.30
C LEU A 356 10.48 -11.43 0.59
N ARG A 357 11.69 -11.29 0.04
CA ARG A 357 12.86 -10.77 0.75
C ARG A 357 13.32 -9.40 0.27
N ALA A 358 12.75 -8.89 -0.82
CA ALA A 358 13.03 -7.55 -1.33
C ALA A 358 12.47 -6.46 -0.41
N SER A 359 12.95 -5.24 -0.58
CA SER A 359 12.52 -4.07 0.21
C SER A 359 11.63 -3.11 -0.55
N ASP A 360 11.47 -3.33 -1.85
CA ASP A 360 10.66 -2.51 -2.75
C ASP A 360 9.40 -3.25 -3.19
N PRO A 361 8.34 -2.54 -3.64
CA PRO A 361 7.14 -3.16 -4.13
C PRO A 361 7.37 -3.94 -5.41
N VAL A 362 6.82 -5.15 -5.48
CA VAL A 362 6.95 -6.06 -6.62
C VAL A 362 5.58 -6.34 -7.23
N ILE A 363 5.44 -6.13 -8.52
CA ILE A 363 4.28 -6.56 -9.31
C ILE A 363 4.61 -7.95 -9.88
N MET A 364 3.94 -8.97 -9.37
CA MET A 364 4.10 -10.36 -9.79
C MET A 364 2.96 -10.74 -10.74
N LEU A 365 3.24 -10.68 -12.03
CA LEU A 365 2.29 -11.04 -13.09
C LEU A 365 2.48 -12.51 -13.46
N GLU A 366 1.57 -13.37 -13.05
CA GLU A 366 1.63 -14.80 -13.35
C GLU A 366 0.80 -15.10 -14.60
N PRO A 367 1.42 -15.57 -15.72
CA PRO A 367 0.66 -15.87 -16.93
C PRO A 367 -0.30 -17.03 -16.70
N LYS A 368 -1.61 -16.76 -16.77
CA LYS A 368 -2.65 -17.77 -16.52
C LYS A 368 -2.59 -18.95 -17.50
N SER A 369 -2.12 -18.73 -18.72
CA SER A 369 -1.88 -19.80 -19.70
C SER A 369 -0.85 -20.82 -19.24
N LEU A 370 0.01 -20.46 -18.26
CA LEU A 370 1.03 -21.34 -17.69
C LEU A 370 0.60 -22.04 -16.39
N PHE A 371 -0.55 -21.72 -15.81
CA PHE A 371 -1.00 -22.31 -14.54
C PHE A 371 -1.12 -23.84 -14.54
N ALA A 372 -1.41 -24.44 -15.70
CA ALA A 372 -1.44 -25.89 -15.87
C ALA A 372 -0.10 -26.49 -16.32
N SER A 373 0.92 -25.67 -16.55
CA SER A 373 2.23 -26.14 -16.95
C SER A 373 2.98 -26.80 -15.82
N LYS A 374 3.88 -27.71 -16.18
CA LYS A 374 4.84 -28.34 -15.29
C LYS A 374 6.25 -28.01 -15.73
N GLY A 375 7.19 -28.09 -14.81
CA GLY A 375 8.60 -27.87 -15.09
C GLY A 375 9.50 -28.38 -13.98
N PHE A 376 10.79 -28.47 -14.25
CA PHE A 376 11.77 -28.94 -13.28
C PHE A 376 12.19 -27.80 -12.35
N VAL A 377 11.90 -27.97 -11.07
CA VAL A 377 12.20 -27.00 -9.99
C VAL A 377 13.32 -27.59 -9.12
N PRO A 378 14.36 -26.82 -8.75
CA PRO A 378 15.40 -27.27 -7.83
C PRO A 378 14.81 -27.77 -6.51
N VAL A 379 15.28 -28.93 -6.02
CA VAL A 379 14.87 -29.49 -4.73
C VAL A 379 15.40 -28.65 -3.57
N LYS A 380 16.64 -28.17 -3.70
CA LYS A 380 17.23 -27.26 -2.73
C LYS A 380 16.64 -25.85 -2.87
N GLU A 381 16.76 -25.07 -1.81
CA GLU A 381 16.36 -23.68 -1.81
C GLU A 381 17.04 -22.91 -2.95
N HIS A 382 16.24 -22.22 -3.75
CA HIS A 382 16.75 -21.38 -4.84
C HIS A 382 16.00 -20.04 -4.89
N PHE A 383 16.67 -19.05 -5.45
CA PHE A 383 16.16 -17.70 -5.71
C PHE A 383 16.49 -17.31 -7.13
N VAL A 384 15.68 -16.49 -7.73
CA VAL A 384 15.96 -15.88 -9.02
C VAL A 384 16.10 -14.37 -8.81
N PRO A 385 17.25 -13.77 -9.06
CA PRO A 385 17.45 -12.34 -8.88
C PRO A 385 16.70 -11.53 -9.93
N PHE A 386 16.26 -10.32 -9.55
CA PHE A 386 15.65 -9.37 -10.46
C PHE A 386 16.69 -8.83 -11.47
N GLY A 387 16.22 -8.55 -12.69
CA GLY A 387 17.03 -7.90 -13.72
C GLY A 387 18.04 -8.80 -14.44
N LEU A 388 18.03 -10.10 -14.17
CA LEU A 388 18.88 -11.06 -14.88
C LEU A 388 18.06 -11.91 -15.84
N ALA A 389 18.47 -11.92 -17.11
CA ALA A 389 17.92 -12.79 -18.13
C ALA A 389 18.56 -14.18 -18.06
N ASN A 390 17.80 -15.21 -18.43
CA ASN A 390 18.29 -16.57 -18.60
C ASN A 390 18.36 -16.90 -20.09
N VAL A 391 19.51 -17.43 -20.55
CA VAL A 391 19.68 -17.93 -21.92
C VAL A 391 19.14 -19.36 -21.95
N THR A 392 17.89 -19.53 -22.42
CA THR A 392 17.23 -20.84 -22.47
C THR A 392 17.66 -21.71 -23.65
N ARG A 393 18.19 -21.09 -24.69
CA ARG A 393 18.73 -21.76 -25.87
C ARG A 393 19.89 -20.93 -26.43
N GLN A 394 21.00 -21.59 -26.72
CA GLN A 394 22.15 -20.99 -27.43
C GLN A 394 21.93 -21.00 -28.94
N GLY A 395 22.43 -20.01 -29.62
CA GLY A 395 22.39 -19.86 -31.07
C GLY A 395 23.37 -18.79 -31.54
N THR A 396 23.59 -18.68 -32.86
CA THR A 396 24.57 -17.77 -33.46
C THR A 396 24.01 -16.79 -34.49
N ASP A 397 22.79 -17.02 -34.99
CA ASP A 397 22.26 -16.23 -36.10
C ASP A 397 21.30 -15.14 -35.64
N ILE A 398 20.46 -15.39 -34.61
CA ILE A 398 19.46 -14.44 -34.15
C ILE A 398 19.29 -14.52 -32.63
N THR A 399 19.07 -13.36 -32.01
CA THR A 399 18.68 -13.27 -30.58
C THR A 399 17.21 -12.96 -30.45
N VAL A 400 16.47 -13.79 -29.72
CA VAL A 400 15.06 -13.57 -29.36
C VAL A 400 14.97 -13.30 -27.87
N VAL A 401 14.40 -12.14 -27.47
CA VAL A 401 14.10 -11.80 -26.09
C VAL A 401 12.61 -11.96 -25.86
N ALA A 402 12.23 -12.83 -24.92
CA ALA A 402 10.84 -13.16 -24.64
C ALA A 402 10.57 -13.18 -23.13
N MET A 403 9.30 -12.99 -22.74
CA MET A 403 8.83 -13.00 -21.35
C MET A 403 7.52 -13.79 -21.22
N GLY A 404 7.28 -14.34 -20.04
CA GLY A 404 6.05 -15.08 -19.75
C GLY A 404 5.79 -16.24 -20.71
N SER A 405 4.58 -16.37 -21.20
CA SER A 405 4.18 -17.45 -22.11
C SER A 405 4.87 -17.41 -23.49
N LEU A 406 5.35 -16.23 -23.92
CA LEU A 406 6.02 -16.09 -25.20
C LEU A 406 7.38 -16.80 -25.24
N VAL A 407 7.99 -17.11 -24.12
CA VAL A 407 9.22 -17.92 -24.06
C VAL A 407 8.98 -19.31 -24.66
N ILE A 408 7.86 -19.95 -24.33
CA ILE A 408 7.50 -21.27 -24.87
C ILE A 408 7.28 -21.20 -26.38
N GLU A 409 6.58 -20.16 -26.86
CA GLU A 409 6.34 -20.00 -28.30
C GLU A 409 7.63 -19.70 -29.06
N SER A 410 8.53 -18.93 -28.45
CA SER A 410 9.87 -18.66 -29.03
C SER A 410 10.72 -19.93 -29.15
N LEU A 411 10.68 -20.80 -28.14
CA LEU A 411 11.36 -22.10 -28.20
C LEU A 411 10.83 -23.01 -29.33
N LYS A 412 9.49 -23.08 -29.48
CA LYS A 412 8.85 -23.80 -30.57
C LYS A 412 9.25 -23.23 -31.95
N ALA A 413 9.27 -21.90 -32.07
CA ALA A 413 9.72 -21.24 -33.27
C ALA A 413 11.21 -21.56 -33.60
N ALA A 414 12.07 -21.57 -32.58
CA ALA A 414 13.49 -21.93 -32.74
C ALA A 414 13.67 -23.37 -33.20
N GLU A 415 12.84 -24.33 -32.76
CA GLU A 415 12.85 -25.70 -33.26
C GLU A 415 12.47 -25.82 -34.76
N ILE A 416 11.59 -24.92 -35.23
CA ILE A 416 11.23 -24.85 -36.65
C ILE A 416 12.36 -24.26 -37.47
N LEU A 417 12.95 -23.15 -37.02
CA LEU A 417 14.02 -22.43 -37.69
C LEU A 417 15.31 -23.28 -37.79
N GLU A 418 15.57 -24.10 -36.76
CA GLU A 418 16.72 -25.02 -36.79
C GLU A 418 16.66 -25.99 -37.98
N LYS A 419 15.48 -26.43 -38.40
CA LYS A 419 15.27 -27.29 -39.56
C LYS A 419 15.57 -26.56 -40.90
N GLU A 420 15.54 -25.22 -40.85
CA GLU A 420 15.88 -24.33 -41.96
C GLU A 420 17.34 -23.87 -41.89
N GLY A 421 18.12 -24.37 -40.93
CA GLY A 421 19.53 -24.03 -40.75
C GLY A 421 19.78 -22.69 -40.04
N ILE A 422 18.78 -22.14 -39.35
CA ILE A 422 18.87 -20.89 -38.58
C ILE A 422 18.95 -21.25 -37.08
N SER A 423 20.02 -20.78 -36.43
CA SER A 423 20.32 -21.07 -35.02
C SER A 423 20.11 -19.87 -34.11
#